data_365d05b2ca9f64baa268f5a089d2a2f8
#
_entry.id   365d05b2ca9f64baa268f5a089d2a2f8
#
_cell.length_a   1.000
_cell.length_b   1.000
_cell.length_c   1.000
_cell.angle_alpha   90.00
_cell.angle_beta   90.00
_cell.angle_gamma   90.00
#
_symmetry.space_group_name_H-M   'P 1'
#
loop_
_entity.id
_entity.type
_entity.pdbx_description
1 polymer ?
#
loop_
_entity_poly.entity_id
_entity_poly.type
_entity_poly.pdbx_seq_one_letter_code
_entity_poly.pdbx_strand_id
1 'polypeptide(L)'
;WHTPYFLDAKRHHIVDFDIIRKYPSNMELLNWVWQYRDYYSTDSLRLAFDLFNDNVRQTKRGRELQAFMNPKVSNKDFWKKEFCFYDTLGKAHDFSDVMNGKRVGLIIFWASWCGPCRVEMPHFVKLYDKYKDKVAFVSLSVDAKKQNWQKAVEQLSVPWPSLASFSDNKNTRPILEIFPVLEVPSFLLVDSDGNILQDALTGSERRKSVEQCILNCLE
;
A
#
# COMPACT_ATOMS: atom_id res chain seq x y z
N TRP A 1 15.28 -25.75 19.50
CA TRP A 1 16.05 -26.29 18.36
C TRP A 1 16.32 -25.14 17.39
N HIS A 2 17.41 -24.38 17.65
CA HIS A 2 17.89 -23.33 16.75
C HIS A 2 18.84 -23.98 15.77
N THR A 3 18.36 -24.28 14.56
CA THR A 3 19.28 -24.68 13.49
C THR A 3 20.06 -23.44 13.01
N PRO A 4 21.34 -23.57 12.61
CA PRO A 4 22.14 -22.47 12.10
C PRO A 4 21.50 -21.71 10.93
N TYR A 5 20.70 -22.38 10.13
CA TYR A 5 19.94 -21.81 8.99
C TYR A 5 18.89 -20.78 9.41
N PHE A 6 18.27 -20.92 10.58
CA PHE A 6 17.26 -19.98 11.07
C PHE A 6 17.86 -18.64 11.44
N LEU A 7 19.12 -18.64 11.90
CA LEU A 7 19.86 -17.43 12.27
C LEU A 7 20.35 -16.66 11.02
N ASP A 8 20.66 -17.37 9.94
CA ASP A 8 21.15 -16.76 8.70
C ASP A 8 19.99 -16.15 7.89
N ALA A 9 18.85 -16.84 7.81
CA ALA A 9 17.62 -16.30 7.23
C ALA A 9 17.13 -15.04 7.97
N LYS A 10 17.25 -15.00 9.31
CA LYS A 10 16.95 -13.78 10.11
C LYS A 10 17.87 -12.61 9.79
N ARG A 11 19.13 -12.84 9.44
CA ARG A 11 20.09 -11.78 9.11
C ARG A 11 19.84 -11.14 7.74
N HIS A 12 19.31 -11.91 6.80
CA HIS A 12 19.14 -11.48 5.41
C HIS A 12 17.67 -11.29 4.99
N HIS A 13 16.71 -11.51 5.90
CA HIS A 13 15.27 -11.41 5.61
C HIS A 13 14.84 -12.24 4.37
N ILE A 14 15.50 -13.38 4.12
CA ILE A 14 15.24 -14.22 2.94
C ILE A 14 14.27 -15.34 3.32
N VAL A 15 13.17 -15.49 2.54
CA VAL A 15 12.31 -16.68 2.62
C VAL A 15 13.07 -17.84 1.97
N ASP A 16 13.43 -18.81 2.79
CA ASP A 16 13.99 -20.06 2.29
C ASP A 16 12.85 -21.04 1.99
N PHE A 17 12.50 -21.17 0.71
CA PHE A 17 11.46 -22.06 0.23
C PHE A 17 11.74 -23.53 0.54
N ASP A 18 12.99 -23.94 0.58
CA ASP A 18 13.37 -25.32 0.88
C ASP A 18 13.13 -25.67 2.35
N ILE A 19 13.30 -24.71 3.25
CA ILE A 19 12.92 -24.89 4.66
C ILE A 19 11.41 -25.04 4.78
N ILE A 20 10.60 -24.24 4.09
CA ILE A 20 9.14 -24.36 4.13
C ILE A 20 8.71 -25.72 3.55
N ARG A 21 9.27 -26.15 2.41
CA ARG A 21 9.00 -27.47 1.83
C ARG A 21 9.31 -28.60 2.80
N LYS A 22 10.41 -28.48 3.54
CA LYS A 22 10.83 -29.48 4.52
C LYS A 22 9.93 -29.51 5.77
N TYR A 23 9.37 -28.36 6.15
CA TYR A 23 8.55 -28.21 7.36
C TYR A 23 7.23 -27.48 7.09
N PRO A 24 6.34 -28.01 6.22
CA PRO A 24 5.14 -27.29 5.77
C PRO A 24 4.08 -27.08 6.85
N SER A 25 4.21 -27.77 8.00
CA SER A 25 3.32 -27.63 9.16
C SER A 25 3.84 -26.66 10.21
N ASN A 26 4.96 -25.98 9.98
CA ASN A 26 5.60 -25.17 10.99
C ASN A 26 5.00 -23.76 11.05
N MET A 27 4.32 -23.47 12.17
CA MET A 27 3.68 -22.16 12.42
C MET A 27 4.68 -21.02 12.64
N GLU A 28 5.88 -21.31 13.13
CA GLU A 28 6.91 -20.28 13.32
C GLU A 28 7.44 -19.77 11.96
N LEU A 29 7.54 -20.65 10.96
CA LEU A 29 7.88 -20.26 9.59
C LEU A 29 6.80 -19.37 8.98
N LEU A 30 5.52 -19.70 9.19
CA LEU A 30 4.42 -18.84 8.74
C LEU A 30 4.45 -17.46 9.44
N ASN A 31 4.68 -17.42 10.75
CA ASN A 31 4.81 -16.17 11.50
C ASN A 31 6.02 -15.35 11.01
N TRP A 32 7.11 -16.01 10.67
CA TRP A 32 8.27 -15.36 10.11
C TRP A 32 7.99 -14.78 8.71
N VAL A 33 7.36 -15.55 7.80
CA VAL A 33 6.91 -15.05 6.48
C VAL A 33 5.99 -13.83 6.66
N TRP A 34 5.05 -13.90 7.60
CA TRP A 34 4.18 -12.78 7.94
C TRP A 34 4.95 -11.54 8.42
N GLN A 35 5.91 -11.72 9.33
CA GLN A 35 6.68 -10.62 9.90
C GLN A 35 7.48 -9.85 8.85
N TYR A 36 7.97 -10.55 7.83
CA TYR A 36 8.83 -9.98 6.79
C TYR A 36 8.13 -9.87 5.43
N ARG A 37 6.80 -10.03 5.37
CA ARG A 37 6.01 -10.04 4.12
C ARG A 37 6.22 -8.81 3.23
N ASP A 38 6.51 -7.66 3.83
CA ASP A 38 6.67 -6.38 3.12
C ASP A 38 7.99 -6.29 2.33
N TYR A 39 8.90 -7.23 2.54
CA TYR A 39 10.17 -7.34 1.81
C TYR A 39 10.08 -8.24 0.58
N TYR A 40 8.92 -8.83 0.33
CA TYR A 40 8.74 -9.79 -0.76
C TYR A 40 7.68 -9.34 -1.74
N SER A 41 7.87 -9.72 -3.02
CA SER A 41 6.81 -9.57 -4.01
C SER A 41 5.61 -10.46 -3.66
N THR A 42 4.42 -10.06 -4.07
CA THR A 42 3.19 -10.86 -3.90
C THR A 42 3.35 -12.27 -4.47
N ASP A 43 4.05 -12.41 -5.61
CA ASP A 43 4.31 -13.73 -6.22
C ASP A 43 5.23 -14.61 -5.37
N SER A 44 6.29 -14.03 -4.78
CA SER A 44 7.15 -14.75 -3.84
C SER A 44 6.40 -15.21 -2.60
N LEU A 45 5.51 -14.36 -2.07
CA LEU A 45 4.66 -14.71 -0.92
C LEU A 45 3.66 -15.81 -1.27
N ARG A 46 3.06 -15.79 -2.48
CA ARG A 46 2.17 -16.85 -2.95
C ARG A 46 2.92 -18.18 -3.05
N LEU A 47 4.10 -18.19 -3.66
CA LEU A 47 4.95 -19.38 -3.73
C LEU A 47 5.27 -19.93 -2.34
N ALA A 48 5.65 -19.05 -1.38
CA ALA A 48 5.89 -19.46 0.00
C ALA A 48 4.62 -20.01 0.67
N PHE A 49 3.48 -19.35 0.50
CA PHE A 49 2.21 -19.72 1.09
C PHE A 49 1.72 -21.09 0.60
N ASP A 50 1.87 -21.38 -0.71
CA ASP A 50 1.45 -22.63 -1.31
C ASP A 50 2.29 -23.84 -0.85
N LEU A 51 3.48 -23.60 -0.32
CA LEU A 51 4.31 -24.63 0.28
C LEU A 51 3.84 -25.06 1.68
N PHE A 52 3.07 -24.24 2.40
CA PHE A 52 2.47 -24.64 3.67
C PHE A 52 1.30 -25.60 3.45
N ASN A 53 1.10 -26.53 4.39
CA ASN A 53 -0.06 -27.41 4.37
C ASN A 53 -1.36 -26.67 4.71
N ASP A 54 -2.51 -27.32 4.44
CA ASP A 54 -3.83 -26.72 4.66
C ASP A 54 -4.07 -26.32 6.12
N ASN A 55 -3.60 -27.12 7.08
CA ASN A 55 -3.78 -26.83 8.49
C ASN A 55 -3.13 -25.50 8.88
N VAL A 56 -1.95 -25.20 8.31
CA VAL A 56 -1.24 -23.92 8.54
C VAL A 56 -1.92 -22.79 7.78
N ARG A 57 -2.28 -23.02 6.50
CA ARG A 57 -2.95 -21.99 5.66
C ARG A 57 -4.32 -21.58 6.23
N GLN A 58 -5.06 -22.50 6.85
CA GLN A 58 -6.37 -22.23 7.44
C GLN A 58 -6.32 -21.61 8.85
N THR A 59 -5.14 -21.42 9.42
CA THR A 59 -5.01 -20.68 10.69
C THR A 59 -5.40 -19.21 10.53
N LYS A 60 -5.62 -18.50 11.63
CA LYS A 60 -5.84 -17.05 11.61
C LYS A 60 -4.72 -16.34 10.85
N ARG A 61 -3.45 -16.67 11.15
CA ARG A 61 -2.28 -16.08 10.50
C ARG A 61 -2.18 -16.42 9.01
N GLY A 62 -2.53 -17.65 8.63
CA GLY A 62 -2.58 -18.06 7.22
C GLY A 62 -3.63 -17.26 6.43
N ARG A 63 -4.83 -17.09 6.99
CA ARG A 63 -5.88 -16.25 6.37
C ARG A 63 -5.48 -14.77 6.29
N GLU A 64 -4.78 -14.24 7.29
CA GLU A 64 -4.25 -12.88 7.26
C GLU A 64 -3.22 -12.71 6.14
N LEU A 65 -2.29 -13.66 5.97
CA LEU A 65 -1.31 -13.65 4.89
C LEU A 65 -1.98 -13.78 3.52
N GLN A 66 -2.97 -14.66 3.39
CA GLN A 66 -3.76 -14.81 2.18
C GLN A 66 -4.53 -13.52 1.83
N ALA A 67 -5.14 -12.88 2.82
CA ALA A 67 -5.82 -11.59 2.64
C ALA A 67 -4.85 -10.47 2.24
N PHE A 68 -3.64 -10.50 2.78
CA PHE A 68 -2.57 -9.58 2.42
C PHE A 68 -2.15 -9.74 0.95
N MET A 69 -1.95 -10.98 0.48
CA MET A 69 -1.59 -11.27 -0.91
C MET A 69 -2.74 -11.06 -1.90
N ASN A 70 -3.96 -11.17 -1.43
CA ASN A 70 -5.17 -10.95 -2.22
C ASN A 70 -6.01 -9.88 -1.51
N PRO A 71 -5.58 -8.63 -1.52
CA PRO A 71 -6.39 -7.56 -0.97
C PRO A 71 -7.76 -7.62 -1.65
N LYS A 72 -8.83 -7.71 -0.87
CA LYS A 72 -10.22 -7.73 -1.37
C LYS A 72 -10.61 -6.44 -2.11
N VAL A 73 -9.64 -5.60 -2.40
CA VAL A 73 -9.75 -4.32 -3.08
C VAL A 73 -9.95 -4.47 -4.60
N SER A 74 -10.05 -5.69 -5.13
CA SER A 74 -10.43 -5.91 -6.54
C SER A 74 -11.93 -5.80 -6.80
N ASN A 75 -12.73 -5.34 -5.84
CA ASN A 75 -14.14 -5.13 -6.09
C ASN A 75 -14.34 -3.70 -6.61
N LYS A 76 -14.55 -3.56 -7.93
CA LYS A 76 -14.82 -2.28 -8.61
C LYS A 76 -15.88 -1.42 -7.88
N ASP A 77 -16.84 -2.05 -7.26
CA ASP A 77 -17.91 -1.38 -6.51
C ASP A 77 -17.44 -0.87 -5.14
N PHE A 78 -16.41 -1.48 -4.57
CA PHE A 78 -15.89 -1.08 -3.25
C PHE A 78 -15.27 0.30 -3.28
N TRP A 79 -14.36 0.56 -4.23
CA TRP A 79 -13.73 1.86 -4.42
C TRP A 79 -14.74 2.97 -4.66
N LYS A 80 -15.74 2.69 -5.51
CA LYS A 80 -16.78 3.66 -5.87
C LYS A 80 -17.74 3.97 -4.73
N LYS A 81 -18.03 2.99 -3.86
CA LYS A 81 -18.99 3.16 -2.75
C LYS A 81 -18.36 3.63 -1.44
N GLU A 82 -17.14 3.18 -1.16
CA GLU A 82 -16.48 3.38 0.13
C GLU A 82 -15.40 4.48 0.07
N PHE A 83 -15.03 4.95 -1.13
CA PHE A 83 -14.09 6.03 -1.28
C PHE A 83 -14.80 7.36 -1.01
N CYS A 84 -14.65 7.83 0.21
CA CYS A 84 -15.10 9.15 0.62
C CYS A 84 -14.04 9.77 1.54
N PHE A 85 -13.29 10.70 1.00
CA PHE A 85 -12.21 11.38 1.72
C PHE A 85 -12.47 12.88 1.70
N TYR A 86 -11.91 13.56 2.67
CA TYR A 86 -12.13 14.99 2.86
C TYR A 86 -10.84 15.76 2.61
N ASP A 87 -10.94 16.91 1.97
CA ASP A 87 -9.85 17.88 1.87
C ASP A 87 -9.70 18.69 3.17
N THR A 88 -8.72 19.57 3.19
CA THR A 88 -8.42 20.43 4.36
C THR A 88 -9.56 21.38 4.73
N LEU A 89 -10.44 21.69 3.78
CA LEU A 89 -11.64 22.53 3.97
C LEU A 89 -12.85 21.71 4.43
N GLY A 90 -12.75 20.39 4.43
CA GLY A 90 -13.83 19.48 4.82
C GLY A 90 -14.79 19.13 3.67
N LYS A 91 -14.44 19.46 2.43
CA LYS A 91 -15.19 19.01 1.26
C LYS A 91 -14.93 17.53 1.03
N ALA A 92 -16.00 16.74 0.83
CA ALA A 92 -15.92 15.35 0.47
C ALA A 92 -15.54 15.17 -1.00
N HIS A 93 -14.72 14.17 -1.27
CA HIS A 93 -14.31 13.76 -2.60
C HIS A 93 -14.57 12.26 -2.75
N ASP A 94 -15.16 11.88 -3.86
CA ASP A 94 -15.30 10.49 -4.26
C ASP A 94 -14.17 10.06 -5.23
N PHE A 95 -14.19 8.79 -5.65
CA PHE A 95 -13.17 8.25 -6.53
C PHE A 95 -13.17 8.94 -7.90
N SER A 96 -14.33 9.32 -8.42
CA SER A 96 -14.44 9.98 -9.73
C SER A 96 -13.88 11.39 -9.69
N ASP A 97 -14.07 12.12 -8.60
CA ASP A 97 -13.44 13.42 -8.36
C ASP A 97 -11.92 13.32 -8.39
N VAL A 98 -11.38 12.27 -7.73
CA VAL A 98 -9.94 12.03 -7.67
C VAL A 98 -9.37 11.70 -9.05
N MET A 99 -10.03 10.83 -9.79
CA MET A 99 -9.58 10.42 -11.13
C MET A 99 -9.69 11.55 -12.15
N ASN A 100 -10.62 12.47 -11.98
CA ASN A 100 -10.77 13.66 -12.83
C ASN A 100 -10.71 13.34 -14.35
N GLY A 101 -11.36 12.25 -14.76
CA GLY A 101 -11.39 11.76 -16.14
C GLY A 101 -10.09 11.12 -16.65
N LYS A 102 -9.09 10.92 -15.79
CA LYS A 102 -7.84 10.22 -16.17
C LYS A 102 -8.02 8.71 -16.17
N ARG A 103 -7.28 8.01 -17.04
CA ARG A 103 -7.30 6.55 -17.12
C ARG A 103 -6.47 5.88 -16.02
N VAL A 104 -5.46 6.57 -15.51
CA VAL A 104 -4.54 6.09 -14.49
C VAL A 104 -4.50 7.08 -13.33
N GLY A 105 -4.55 6.58 -12.10
CA GLY A 105 -4.41 7.34 -10.88
C GLY A 105 -3.22 6.86 -10.05
N LEU A 106 -2.43 7.79 -9.52
CA LEU A 106 -1.39 7.53 -8.52
C LEU A 106 -1.89 7.97 -7.15
N ILE A 107 -2.08 7.01 -6.25
CA ILE A 107 -2.49 7.22 -4.87
C ILE A 107 -1.25 7.11 -3.98
N ILE A 108 -0.90 8.20 -3.27
CA ILE A 108 0.28 8.30 -2.42
C ILE A 108 -0.18 8.26 -0.96
N PHE A 109 0.21 7.24 -0.20
CA PHE A 109 -0.07 7.14 1.22
C PHE A 109 1.07 7.76 2.03
N TRP A 110 0.71 8.62 2.99
CA TRP A 110 1.66 9.37 3.78
C TRP A 110 1.12 9.75 5.15
N ALA A 111 1.95 10.37 5.98
CA ALA A 111 1.52 10.97 7.25
C ALA A 111 2.36 12.20 7.61
N SER A 112 1.80 13.07 8.44
CA SER A 112 2.48 14.28 8.91
C SER A 112 3.76 14.01 9.71
N TRP A 113 3.79 12.90 10.44
CA TRP A 113 4.92 12.43 11.24
C TRP A 113 5.95 11.61 10.45
N CYS A 114 5.67 11.31 9.17
CA CYS A 114 6.53 10.49 8.32
C CYS A 114 7.66 11.33 7.72
N GLY A 115 8.85 11.29 8.30
CA GLY A 115 10.05 11.96 7.77
C GLY A 115 10.41 11.54 6.35
N PRO A 116 10.51 10.24 6.03
CA PRO A 116 10.76 9.76 4.67
C PRO A 116 9.74 10.26 3.65
N CYS A 117 8.43 10.37 4.02
CA CYS A 117 7.41 10.89 3.13
C CYS A 117 7.72 12.33 2.69
N ARG A 118 8.13 13.18 3.64
CA ARG A 118 8.49 14.58 3.36
C ARG A 118 9.69 14.68 2.41
N VAL A 119 10.65 13.78 2.53
CA VAL A 119 11.83 13.71 1.65
C VAL A 119 11.45 13.27 0.22
N GLU A 120 10.42 12.43 0.08
CA GLU A 120 9.98 11.93 -1.22
C GLU A 120 9.00 12.85 -1.96
N MET A 121 8.24 13.71 -1.25
CA MET A 121 7.26 14.61 -1.87
C MET A 121 7.81 15.46 -3.04
N PRO A 122 9.03 16.04 -2.97
CA PRO A 122 9.59 16.77 -4.11
C PRO A 122 9.82 15.91 -5.35
N HIS A 123 10.05 14.59 -5.19
CA HIS A 123 10.13 13.67 -6.31
C HIS A 123 8.76 13.47 -6.97
N PHE A 124 7.70 13.28 -6.16
CA PHE A 124 6.34 13.19 -6.68
C PHE A 124 5.88 14.48 -7.36
N VAL A 125 6.30 15.66 -6.89
CA VAL A 125 6.02 16.93 -7.58
C VAL A 125 6.61 16.94 -8.99
N LYS A 126 7.85 16.46 -9.18
CA LYS A 126 8.45 16.33 -10.52
C LYS A 126 7.69 15.35 -11.40
N LEU A 127 7.22 14.23 -10.85
CA LEU A 127 6.38 13.28 -11.60
C LEU A 127 5.03 13.89 -11.96
N TYR A 128 4.42 14.64 -11.03
CA TYR A 128 3.19 15.38 -11.31
C TYR A 128 3.36 16.35 -12.48
N ASP A 129 4.38 17.19 -12.47
CA ASP A 129 4.63 18.14 -13.56
C ASP A 129 4.77 17.45 -14.92
N LYS A 130 5.35 16.24 -14.92
CA LYS A 130 5.56 15.46 -16.14
C LYS A 130 4.31 14.73 -16.63
N TYR A 131 3.46 14.25 -15.70
CA TYR A 131 2.38 13.31 -16.03
C TYR A 131 0.96 13.80 -15.70
N LYS A 132 0.78 14.99 -15.13
CA LYS A 132 -0.53 15.53 -14.69
C LYS A 132 -1.63 15.53 -15.76
N ASP A 133 -1.25 15.60 -17.04
CA ASP A 133 -2.22 15.56 -18.14
C ASP A 133 -2.76 14.14 -18.42
N LYS A 134 -2.04 13.09 -18.00
CA LYS A 134 -2.36 11.68 -18.25
C LYS A 134 -2.71 10.91 -16.98
N VAL A 135 -2.16 11.30 -15.84
CA VAL A 135 -2.28 10.60 -14.55
C VAL A 135 -2.93 11.52 -13.53
N ALA A 136 -3.94 11.03 -12.82
CA ALA A 136 -4.47 11.66 -11.63
C ALA A 136 -3.52 11.41 -10.44
N PHE A 137 -3.26 12.45 -9.65
CA PHE A 137 -2.47 12.34 -8.44
C PHE A 137 -3.34 12.68 -7.22
N VAL A 138 -3.24 11.88 -6.18
CA VAL A 138 -3.85 12.15 -4.89
C VAL A 138 -2.95 11.65 -3.77
N SER A 139 -2.85 12.40 -2.68
CA SER A 139 -2.22 11.88 -1.48
C SER A 139 -3.27 11.61 -0.40
N LEU A 140 -3.22 10.42 0.20
CA LEU A 140 -4.11 9.98 1.27
C LEU A 140 -3.32 9.89 2.58
N SER A 141 -3.75 10.67 3.57
CA SER A 141 -3.10 10.67 4.88
C SER A 141 -3.62 9.54 5.77
N VAL A 142 -2.68 8.87 6.46
CA VAL A 142 -2.95 7.91 7.53
C VAL A 142 -2.85 8.55 8.93
N ASP A 143 -2.86 9.87 9.02
CA ASP A 143 -2.82 10.58 10.30
C ASP A 143 -4.05 10.28 11.17
N ALA A 144 -3.81 10.07 12.46
CA ALA A 144 -4.89 9.93 13.44
C ALA A 144 -5.48 11.27 13.90
N LYS A 145 -4.75 12.38 13.65
CA LYS A 145 -5.15 13.73 14.11
C LYS A 145 -5.26 14.69 12.93
N LYS A 146 -6.48 15.17 12.69
CA LYS A 146 -6.81 16.12 11.63
C LYS A 146 -5.91 17.37 11.63
N GLN A 147 -5.67 17.96 12.79
CA GLN A 147 -4.87 19.17 12.94
C GLN A 147 -3.40 18.98 12.49
N ASN A 148 -2.81 17.82 12.78
CA ASN A 148 -1.43 17.52 12.36
C ASN A 148 -1.33 17.42 10.85
N TRP A 149 -2.28 16.70 10.24
CA TRP A 149 -2.39 16.56 8.80
C TRP A 149 -2.58 17.93 8.10
N GLN A 150 -3.54 18.74 8.56
CA GLN A 150 -3.79 20.06 7.97
C GLN A 150 -2.54 20.92 7.95
N LYS A 151 -1.84 21.05 9.09
CA LYS A 151 -0.57 21.80 9.18
C LYS A 151 0.50 21.25 8.23
N ALA A 152 0.58 19.92 8.08
CA ALA A 152 1.57 19.32 7.21
C ALA A 152 1.25 19.54 5.72
N VAL A 153 -0.03 19.51 5.33
CA VAL A 153 -0.46 19.82 3.96
C VAL A 153 -0.10 21.27 3.59
N GLU A 154 -0.35 22.24 4.48
CA GLU A 154 0.04 23.64 4.28
C GLU A 154 1.55 23.78 4.05
N GLN A 155 2.36 23.05 4.82
CA GLN A 155 3.83 23.09 4.70
C GLN A 155 4.35 22.43 3.42
N LEU A 156 3.73 21.34 2.99
CA LEU A 156 4.18 20.57 1.82
C LEU A 156 3.76 21.24 0.50
N SER A 157 2.63 21.96 0.49
CA SER A 157 2.11 22.70 -0.68
C SER A 157 2.14 21.88 -1.98
N VAL A 158 1.71 20.61 -1.91
CA VAL A 158 1.67 19.75 -3.10
C VAL A 158 0.60 20.20 -4.09
N PRO A 159 0.82 20.10 -5.43
CA PRO A 159 -0.07 20.63 -6.45
C PRO A 159 -1.30 19.76 -6.77
N TRP A 160 -1.50 18.66 -6.05
CA TRP A 160 -2.62 17.72 -6.19
C TRP A 160 -3.45 17.66 -4.90
N PRO A 161 -4.67 17.09 -4.94
CA PRO A 161 -5.49 16.92 -3.75
C PRO A 161 -4.81 16.09 -2.67
N SER A 162 -4.73 16.63 -1.46
CA SER A 162 -4.33 15.89 -0.26
C SER A 162 -5.55 15.65 0.59
N LEU A 163 -5.93 14.38 0.73
CA LEU A 163 -7.17 13.96 1.36
C LEU A 163 -6.88 13.12 2.60
N ALA A 164 -7.86 13.06 3.50
CA ALA A 164 -7.81 12.24 4.69
C ALA A 164 -9.20 11.74 5.09
N SER A 165 -9.21 10.63 5.85
CA SER A 165 -10.39 10.08 6.49
C SER A 165 -10.15 10.05 8.00
N PHE A 166 -11.06 10.63 8.79
CA PHE A 166 -10.98 10.64 10.25
C PHE A 166 -12.19 9.94 10.86
N SER A 167 -11.97 9.23 11.96
CA SER A 167 -12.96 8.37 12.63
C SER A 167 -14.17 9.09 13.22
N ASP A 168 -14.12 10.42 13.31
CA ASP A 168 -15.23 11.25 13.85
C ASP A 168 -16.45 11.25 12.91
N ASN A 169 -16.26 10.84 11.67
CA ASN A 169 -17.33 10.74 10.70
C ASN A 169 -17.77 9.26 10.59
N LYS A 170 -18.93 8.94 11.16
CA LYS A 170 -19.46 7.57 11.26
C LYS A 170 -19.61 6.83 9.91
N ASN A 171 -19.48 7.53 8.80
CA ASN A 171 -19.62 6.99 7.45
C ASN A 171 -18.27 6.74 6.76
N THR A 172 -17.13 7.08 7.37
CA THR A 172 -15.81 6.85 6.80
C THR A 172 -15.11 5.72 7.56
N ARG A 173 -14.72 4.68 6.85
CA ARG A 173 -13.79 3.68 7.39
C ARG A 173 -12.41 4.30 7.48
N PRO A 174 -11.67 4.04 8.56
CA PRO A 174 -10.27 4.41 8.61
C PRO A 174 -9.56 3.91 7.35
N ILE A 175 -8.74 4.75 6.74
CA ILE A 175 -8.00 4.44 5.52
C ILE A 175 -7.26 3.09 5.59
N LEU A 176 -6.77 2.71 6.78
CA LEU A 176 -6.07 1.45 7.03
C LEU A 176 -6.99 0.22 7.01
N GLU A 177 -8.32 0.39 7.14
CA GLU A 177 -9.29 -0.70 6.97
C GLU A 177 -9.65 -0.89 5.49
N ILE A 178 -9.57 0.19 4.72
CA ILE A 178 -9.85 0.20 3.29
C ILE A 178 -8.63 -0.29 2.52
N PHE A 179 -7.46 0.25 2.85
CA PHE A 179 -6.19 -0.08 2.22
C PHE A 179 -5.29 -0.81 3.20
N PRO A 180 -4.74 -1.97 2.85
CA PRO A 180 -3.74 -2.65 3.66
C PRO A 180 -2.38 -1.92 3.57
N VAL A 181 -2.38 -0.63 3.92
CA VAL A 181 -1.18 0.19 3.99
C VAL A 181 -0.47 -0.13 5.29
N LEU A 182 0.64 -0.85 5.21
CA LEU A 182 1.39 -1.32 6.37
C LEU A 182 2.49 -0.35 6.78
N GLU A 183 2.96 0.43 5.84
CA GLU A 183 3.97 1.46 6.05
C GLU A 183 3.77 2.66 5.13
N VAL A 184 4.31 3.80 5.53
CA VAL A 184 4.34 5.02 4.72
C VAL A 184 5.79 5.52 4.59
N PRO A 185 6.18 6.07 3.44
CA PRO A 185 5.38 6.29 2.24
C PRO A 185 5.15 4.99 1.44
N SER A 186 3.95 4.83 0.88
CA SER A 186 3.63 3.80 -0.10
C SER A 186 2.71 4.39 -1.17
N PHE A 187 2.55 3.71 -2.30
CA PHE A 187 1.68 4.19 -3.36
C PHE A 187 1.02 3.05 -4.11
N LEU A 188 -0.11 3.35 -4.75
CA LEU A 188 -0.84 2.45 -5.66
C LEU A 188 -1.03 3.15 -6.99
N LEU A 189 -0.94 2.39 -8.08
CA LEU A 189 -1.46 2.79 -9.38
C LEU A 189 -2.78 2.07 -9.62
N VAL A 190 -3.79 2.83 -10.02
CA VAL A 190 -5.15 2.34 -10.25
C VAL A 190 -5.65 2.80 -11.62
N ASP A 191 -6.57 2.02 -12.22
CA ASP A 191 -7.28 2.46 -13.43
C ASP A 191 -8.54 3.29 -13.07
N SER A 192 -9.22 3.80 -14.10
CA SER A 192 -10.46 4.57 -13.95
C SER A 192 -11.60 3.79 -13.29
N ASP A 193 -11.53 2.47 -13.30
CA ASP A 193 -12.50 1.59 -12.67
C ASP A 193 -12.15 1.24 -11.23
N GLY A 194 -10.95 1.64 -10.76
CA GLY A 194 -10.43 1.34 -9.42
C GLY A 194 -9.73 -0.01 -9.32
N ASN A 195 -9.38 -0.66 -10.46
CA ASN A 195 -8.53 -1.84 -10.39
C ASN A 195 -7.10 -1.42 -10.08
N ILE A 196 -6.42 -2.19 -9.25
CA ILE A 196 -5.00 -1.97 -8.96
C ILE A 196 -4.19 -2.44 -10.17
N LEU A 197 -3.46 -1.51 -10.79
CA LEU A 197 -2.56 -1.76 -11.92
C LEU A 197 -1.18 -2.17 -11.43
N GLN A 198 -0.75 -1.60 -10.29
CA GLN A 198 0.52 -1.89 -9.66
C GLN A 198 0.36 -1.78 -8.14
N ASP A 199 0.72 -2.84 -7.43
CA ASP A 199 0.73 -2.88 -5.97
C ASP A 199 1.75 -1.91 -5.38
N ALA A 200 1.52 -1.54 -4.13
CA ALA A 200 2.37 -0.64 -3.39
C ALA A 200 3.83 -1.13 -3.37
N LEU A 201 4.72 -0.41 -4.04
CA LEU A 201 6.14 -0.62 -3.91
C LEU A 201 6.63 0.05 -2.63
N THR A 202 7.35 -0.71 -1.81
CA THR A 202 7.92 -0.26 -0.54
C THR A 202 9.45 -0.29 -0.63
N GLY A 203 10.14 0.50 0.19
CA GLY A 203 11.60 0.46 0.30
C GLY A 203 12.40 1.40 -0.61
N SER A 204 13.73 1.26 -0.61
CA SER A 204 14.67 2.18 -1.27
C SER A 204 14.64 2.15 -2.80
N GLU A 205 14.13 1.09 -3.42
CA GLU A 205 13.98 0.98 -4.87
C GLU A 205 12.79 1.77 -5.41
N ARG A 206 11.93 2.25 -4.53
CA ARG A 206 10.67 2.95 -4.78
C ARG A 206 10.78 4.09 -5.79
N ARG A 207 11.80 4.95 -5.66
CA ARG A 207 11.92 6.16 -6.48
C ARG A 207 12.15 5.88 -7.96
N LYS A 208 12.95 4.85 -8.28
CA LYS A 208 13.25 4.49 -9.68
C LYS A 208 12.08 3.73 -10.33
N SER A 209 11.28 3.05 -9.49
CA SER A 209 10.24 2.17 -9.97
C SER A 209 8.89 2.86 -10.18
N VAL A 210 8.53 3.94 -9.45
CA VAL A 210 7.23 4.64 -9.62
C VAL A 210 7.08 5.17 -11.03
N GLU A 211 8.08 5.85 -11.55
CA GLU A 211 8.02 6.41 -12.91
C GLU A 211 7.91 5.30 -13.96
N GLN A 212 8.67 4.22 -13.82
CA GLN A 212 8.56 3.08 -14.73
C GLN A 212 7.18 2.43 -14.67
N CYS A 213 6.61 2.29 -13.48
CA CYS A 213 5.25 1.76 -13.31
C CYS A 213 4.21 2.67 -13.99
N ILE A 214 4.34 4.00 -13.84
CA ILE A 214 3.48 4.95 -14.56
C ILE A 214 3.59 4.75 -16.07
N LEU A 215 4.80 4.65 -16.61
CA LEU A 215 5.01 4.43 -18.04
C LEU A 215 4.37 3.14 -18.53
N ASN A 216 4.57 2.04 -17.81
CA ASN A 216 3.98 0.73 -18.14
C ASN A 216 2.44 0.75 -18.11
N CYS A 217 1.82 1.59 -17.27
CA CYS A 217 0.36 1.73 -17.20
C CYS A 217 -0.21 2.67 -18.28
N LEU A 218 0.63 3.48 -18.93
CA LEU A 218 0.21 4.42 -19.97
C LEU A 218 0.34 3.85 -21.39
N GLU A 219 1.07 2.74 -21.55
CA GLU A 219 1.16 1.96 -22.79
C GLU A 219 -0.13 1.13 -23.00
#